data_fff29ca7e235f8e1fb44d25e9a91e958
#
_entry.id   fff29ca7e235f8e1fb44d25e9a91e958
#
_cell.length_a   1.000
_cell.length_b   1.000
_cell.length_c   1.000
_cell.angle_alpha   90.00
_cell.angle_beta   90.00
_cell.angle_gamma   90.00
#
_symmetry.space_group_name_H-M   'P 1'
#
loop_
_entity.id
_entity.type
_entity.pdbx_description
1 polymer ?
#
loop_
_entity_poly.entity_id
_entity_poly.type
_entity_poly.pdbx_seq_one_letter_code
_entity_poly.pdbx_strand_id
1 'polypeptide(L)'
;WSRLSTAVTIAADNAAVQLQNSWEELMTRLEPEPEPAEDIQLVDSEEVAPPPRPIASFSITTLICRNSQEYLTGGARELFYYNQTADLWAEGLYGTDSISGYGCGPTAMAMVVSTLTGTPIDPVQMSQHCVDNGYWARRQGSYRTIVQGVAEDFGLVCESLSLEDQDDISRRLATGQLVVALMGPGHFTNGGHFIVLRGVTLDGSILVADPASSDRSLTTWELDLILEELSASRHSGGPLWAVSAPF
;
A
#
# COMPACT_ATOMS: atom_id res chain seq x y z
N TRP A 1 -44.16 -18.04 -17.82
CA TRP A 1 -43.70 -17.81 -16.42
C TRP A 1 -42.19 -17.50 -16.38
N SER A 2 -41.31 -18.13 -17.20
CA SER A 2 -39.86 -17.91 -17.17
C SER A 2 -39.43 -16.50 -17.57
N ARG A 3 -40.08 -15.86 -18.54
CA ARG A 3 -39.76 -14.48 -19.00
C ARG A 3 -40.12 -13.38 -18.00
N LEU A 4 -41.16 -13.59 -17.18
CA LEU A 4 -41.51 -12.66 -16.12
C LEU A 4 -40.54 -12.72 -14.94
N SER A 5 -40.03 -13.89 -14.60
CA SER A 5 -39.04 -14.07 -13.54
C SER A 5 -37.74 -13.34 -13.88
N THR A 6 -37.22 -13.49 -15.11
CA THR A 6 -35.99 -12.84 -15.54
C THR A 6 -36.12 -11.30 -15.57
N ALA A 7 -37.24 -10.76 -16.01
CA ALA A 7 -37.44 -9.33 -16.04
C ALA A 7 -37.55 -8.70 -14.64
N VAL A 8 -38.11 -9.42 -13.66
CA VAL A 8 -38.17 -8.98 -12.27
C VAL A 8 -36.79 -9.00 -11.62
N THR A 9 -35.97 -10.01 -11.90
CA THR A 9 -34.60 -10.10 -11.39
C THR A 9 -33.74 -8.97 -11.93
N ILE A 10 -33.76 -8.69 -13.24
CA ILE A 10 -33.01 -7.60 -13.85
C ILE A 10 -33.45 -6.23 -13.31
N ALA A 11 -34.73 -6.03 -13.06
CA ALA A 11 -35.25 -4.80 -12.48
C ALA A 11 -34.81 -4.61 -11.01
N ALA A 12 -34.73 -5.69 -10.24
CA ALA A 12 -34.23 -5.68 -8.86
C ALA A 12 -32.72 -5.39 -8.80
N ASP A 13 -31.93 -6.00 -9.68
CA ASP A 13 -30.49 -5.76 -9.78
C ASP A 13 -30.17 -4.32 -10.19
N ASN A 14 -30.92 -3.77 -11.18
CA ASN A 14 -30.78 -2.37 -11.58
C ASN A 14 -31.18 -1.39 -10.48
N ALA A 15 -32.21 -1.70 -9.69
CA ALA A 15 -32.61 -0.88 -8.55
C ALA A 15 -31.58 -0.91 -7.42
N ALA A 16 -30.94 -2.06 -7.18
CA ALA A 16 -29.87 -2.20 -6.20
C ALA A 16 -28.64 -1.37 -6.61
N VAL A 17 -28.24 -1.43 -7.89
CA VAL A 17 -27.14 -0.61 -8.44
C VAL A 17 -27.45 0.88 -8.36
N GLN A 18 -28.69 1.31 -8.66
CA GLN A 18 -29.09 2.70 -8.53
C GLN A 18 -29.11 3.19 -7.07
N LEU A 19 -29.54 2.36 -6.13
CA LEU A 19 -29.50 2.68 -4.70
C LEU A 19 -28.07 2.78 -4.19
N GLN A 20 -27.18 1.92 -4.65
CA GLN A 20 -25.76 1.94 -4.30
C GLN A 20 -25.09 3.20 -4.83
N ASN A 21 -25.32 3.57 -6.08
CA ASN A 21 -24.80 4.80 -6.68
C ASN A 21 -25.35 6.06 -5.99
N SER A 22 -26.64 6.06 -5.63
CA SER A 22 -27.25 7.19 -4.88
C SER A 22 -26.72 7.28 -3.45
N TRP A 23 -26.37 6.16 -2.83
CA TRP A 23 -25.75 6.12 -1.51
C TRP A 23 -24.32 6.63 -1.55
N GLU A 24 -23.55 6.28 -2.56
CA GLU A 24 -22.19 6.78 -2.79
C GLU A 24 -22.21 8.29 -3.09
N GLU A 25 -23.14 8.79 -3.91
CA GLU A 25 -23.33 10.24 -4.12
C GLU A 25 -23.72 10.97 -2.83
N LEU A 26 -24.58 10.37 -1.99
CA LEU A 26 -24.99 10.95 -0.72
C LEU A 26 -23.83 11.00 0.27
N MET A 27 -23.03 9.93 0.35
CA MET A 27 -21.84 9.87 1.21
C MET A 27 -20.75 10.84 0.76
N THR A 28 -20.56 11.02 -0.55
CA THR A 28 -19.62 12.02 -1.11
C THR A 28 -20.08 13.46 -0.81
N ARG A 29 -21.39 13.70 -0.65
CA ARG A 29 -21.94 15.00 -0.27
C ARG A 29 -21.92 15.28 1.23
N LEU A 30 -21.81 14.24 2.07
CA LEU A 30 -21.76 14.34 3.53
C LEU A 30 -20.34 14.40 4.08
N GLU A 31 -19.32 14.14 3.24
CA GLU A 31 -17.95 14.44 3.61
C GLU A 31 -17.76 15.97 3.59
N PRO A 32 -17.23 16.57 4.68
CA PRO A 32 -16.92 18.00 4.65
C PRO A 32 -15.94 18.23 3.50
N GLU A 33 -16.23 19.25 2.66
CA GLU A 33 -15.27 19.67 1.63
C GLU A 33 -13.90 19.86 2.29
N PRO A 34 -12.83 19.28 1.72
CA PRO A 34 -11.50 19.58 2.20
C PRO A 34 -11.29 21.09 2.07
N GLU A 35 -10.94 21.73 3.18
CA GLU A 35 -10.55 23.15 3.14
C GLU A 35 -9.50 23.32 2.03
N PRO A 36 -9.57 24.39 1.22
CA PRO A 36 -8.63 24.62 0.15
C PRO A 36 -7.23 24.67 0.78
N ALA A 37 -6.35 23.80 0.30
CA ALA A 37 -4.94 23.88 0.66
C ALA A 37 -4.46 25.27 0.34
N GLU A 38 -4.06 26.04 1.36
CA GLU A 38 -3.36 27.30 1.17
C GLU A 38 -2.18 27.04 0.23
N ASP A 39 -2.00 27.90 -0.77
CA ASP A 39 -0.87 27.87 -1.70
C ASP A 39 0.44 27.76 -0.92
N ILE A 40 0.96 26.54 -0.81
CA ILE A 40 2.28 26.31 -0.26
C ILE A 40 3.26 26.78 -1.34
N GLN A 41 3.74 28.00 -1.17
CA GLN A 41 4.91 28.49 -1.89
C GLN A 41 6.03 27.47 -1.67
N LEU A 42 6.61 27.00 -2.78
CA LEU A 42 7.85 26.23 -2.78
C LEU A 42 8.91 27.03 -2.02
N VAL A 43 9.06 26.73 -0.73
CA VAL A 43 10.21 27.20 0.04
C VAL A 43 11.34 26.26 -0.37
N ASP A 44 12.42 26.86 -0.88
CA ASP A 44 13.67 26.20 -1.21
C ASP A 44 14.00 25.17 -0.14
N SER A 45 14.25 23.93 -0.59
CA SER A 45 14.69 22.82 0.24
C SER A 45 16.00 23.21 0.93
N GLU A 46 15.94 23.71 2.15
CA GLU A 46 17.10 23.63 3.04
C GLU A 46 17.41 22.15 3.22
N GLU A 47 18.59 21.79 2.75
CA GLU A 47 19.20 20.47 2.87
C GLU A 47 19.26 20.09 4.35
N VAL A 48 18.24 19.33 4.82
CA VAL A 48 18.30 18.71 6.14
C VAL A 48 19.47 17.74 6.10
N ALA A 49 20.52 18.05 6.86
CA ALA A 49 21.72 17.22 6.94
C ALA A 49 21.31 15.78 7.27
N PRO A 50 21.78 14.78 6.52
CA PRO A 50 21.47 13.39 6.81
C PRO A 50 21.93 13.07 8.23
N PRO A 51 21.17 12.23 8.97
CA PRO A 51 21.56 11.79 10.30
C PRO A 51 22.95 11.15 10.25
N PRO A 52 23.74 11.25 11.34
CA PRO A 52 25.12 10.74 11.37
C PRO A 52 25.13 9.27 10.96
N ARG A 53 25.92 8.93 9.92
CA ARG A 53 26.04 7.57 9.42
C ARG A 53 26.53 6.66 10.54
N PRO A 54 25.78 5.59 10.88
CA PRO A 54 26.30 4.59 11.80
C PRO A 54 27.56 3.95 11.20
N ILE A 55 28.54 3.72 12.03
CA ILE A 55 29.81 3.04 11.73
C ILE A 55 29.48 1.70 11.07
N ALA A 56 30.05 1.46 9.88
CA ALA A 56 30.03 0.23 9.09
C ALA A 56 29.17 -0.92 9.64
N SER A 57 27.85 -0.77 9.58
CA SER A 57 26.97 -1.92 9.78
C SER A 57 26.95 -2.72 8.47
N PHE A 58 27.21 -4.02 8.55
CA PHE A 58 26.91 -4.93 7.45
C PHE A 58 25.47 -4.67 7.03
N SER A 59 25.26 -4.31 5.77
CA SER A 59 23.92 -4.00 5.27
C SER A 59 23.05 -5.24 5.46
N ILE A 60 22.15 -5.21 6.44
CA ILE A 60 21.24 -6.32 6.76
C ILE A 60 20.27 -6.56 5.59
N THR A 61 20.06 -5.54 4.76
CA THR A 61 19.19 -5.58 3.59
C THR A 61 19.95 -5.14 2.35
N THR A 62 19.73 -5.84 1.25
CA THR A 62 20.27 -5.49 -0.07
C THR A 62 19.21 -5.61 -1.15
N LEU A 63 19.35 -4.80 -2.19
CA LEU A 63 18.58 -4.92 -3.41
C LEU A 63 19.39 -5.78 -4.39
N ILE A 64 18.81 -6.88 -4.83
CA ILE A 64 19.43 -7.79 -5.81
C ILE A 64 18.54 -7.92 -7.03
N CYS A 65 19.15 -8.10 -8.21
CA CYS A 65 18.43 -8.31 -9.46
C CYS A 65 18.67 -9.74 -9.96
N ARG A 66 17.57 -10.48 -10.26
CA ARG A 66 17.61 -11.81 -10.88
C ARG A 66 16.58 -11.86 -12.01
N ASN A 67 17.00 -12.23 -13.19
CA ASN A 67 16.13 -12.33 -14.37
C ASN A 67 15.31 -11.05 -14.62
N SER A 68 15.95 -9.89 -14.51
CA SER A 68 15.33 -8.55 -14.63
C SER A 68 14.27 -8.23 -13.59
N GLN A 69 14.19 -9.00 -12.50
CA GLN A 69 13.35 -8.74 -11.35
C GLN A 69 14.19 -8.36 -10.14
N GLU A 70 13.81 -7.30 -9.46
CA GLU A 70 14.45 -6.83 -8.23
C GLU A 70 13.84 -7.48 -7.00
N TYR A 71 14.69 -7.78 -6.02
CA TYR A 71 14.30 -8.37 -4.73
C TYR A 71 15.01 -7.66 -3.60
N LEU A 72 14.29 -7.41 -2.50
CA LEU A 72 14.86 -6.99 -1.22
C LEU A 72 15.11 -8.22 -0.35
N THR A 73 16.35 -8.32 0.17
CA THR A 73 16.79 -9.41 1.06
C THR A 73 16.78 -8.97 2.52
N GLY A 74 17.12 -9.86 3.44
CA GLY A 74 17.35 -9.58 4.88
C GLY A 74 16.13 -9.79 5.78
N GLY A 75 14.92 -9.96 5.26
CA GLY A 75 13.74 -10.36 6.02
C GLY A 75 13.60 -11.89 6.13
N ALA A 76 12.53 -12.38 6.75
CA ALA A 76 12.21 -13.79 6.83
C ALA A 76 12.02 -14.43 5.43
N ARG A 77 11.74 -13.63 4.44
CA ARG A 77 11.66 -13.99 3.01
C ARG A 77 12.22 -12.88 2.13
N GLU A 78 12.69 -13.22 0.93
CA GLU A 78 12.97 -12.24 -0.11
C GLU A 78 11.66 -11.65 -0.62
N LEU A 79 11.64 -10.33 -0.82
CA LEU A 79 10.46 -9.61 -1.28
C LEU A 79 10.66 -9.14 -2.71
N PHE A 80 9.71 -9.42 -3.61
CA PHE A 80 9.64 -8.78 -4.93
C PHE A 80 9.56 -7.27 -4.77
N TYR A 81 10.54 -6.54 -5.29
CA TYR A 81 10.57 -5.09 -5.14
C TYR A 81 10.20 -4.39 -6.44
N TYR A 82 9.32 -3.41 -6.30
CA TYR A 82 8.92 -2.52 -7.38
C TYR A 82 9.00 -1.07 -6.89
N ASN A 83 9.70 -0.22 -7.66
CA ASN A 83 9.71 1.21 -7.41
C ASN A 83 8.75 1.88 -8.40
N GLN A 84 7.68 2.52 -7.91
CA GLN A 84 6.65 3.16 -8.76
C GLN A 84 7.20 4.25 -9.70
N THR A 85 8.39 4.80 -9.39
CA THR A 85 9.03 5.83 -10.19
C THR A 85 10.02 5.28 -11.22
N ALA A 86 10.18 3.96 -11.32
CA ALA A 86 11.06 3.35 -12.32
C ALA A 86 10.53 3.59 -13.74
N ASP A 87 11.43 3.91 -14.68
CA ASP A 87 11.10 4.26 -16.08
C ASP A 87 10.20 3.23 -16.77
N LEU A 88 10.28 1.97 -16.33
CA LEU A 88 9.52 0.86 -16.93
C LEU A 88 8.00 1.04 -16.82
N TRP A 89 7.51 1.72 -15.77
CA TRP A 89 6.07 1.90 -15.50
C TRP A 89 5.67 3.27 -14.94
N ALA A 90 6.63 4.16 -14.70
CA ALA A 90 6.36 5.48 -14.11
C ALA A 90 5.28 6.28 -14.86
N GLU A 91 5.32 6.22 -16.20
CA GLU A 91 4.35 6.84 -17.10
C GLU A 91 3.10 5.97 -17.36
N GLY A 92 3.05 4.76 -16.79
CA GLY A 92 1.87 3.90 -16.84
C GLY A 92 0.69 4.55 -16.11
N LEU A 93 -0.52 4.10 -16.45
CA LEU A 93 -1.74 4.68 -15.89
C LEU A 93 -2.29 3.86 -14.74
N TYR A 94 -2.69 4.58 -13.71
CA TYR A 94 -3.57 4.11 -12.65
C TYR A 94 -4.89 4.88 -12.77
N GLY A 95 -5.84 4.32 -13.47
CA GLY A 95 -7.02 5.03 -13.96
C GLY A 95 -6.66 6.13 -14.96
N THR A 96 -6.77 7.39 -14.56
CA THR A 96 -6.33 8.55 -15.36
C THR A 96 -5.08 9.22 -14.80
N ASP A 97 -4.52 8.68 -13.72
CA ASP A 97 -3.39 9.25 -13.00
C ASP A 97 -2.11 8.46 -13.34
N SER A 98 -0.92 9.06 -13.20
CA SER A 98 0.33 8.33 -13.42
C SER A 98 0.65 7.40 -12.25
N ILE A 99 1.25 6.23 -12.53
CA ILE A 99 1.73 5.31 -11.48
C ILE A 99 2.79 6.02 -10.62
N SER A 100 3.70 6.78 -11.22
CA SER A 100 4.74 7.52 -10.47
C SER A 100 4.16 8.47 -9.43
N GLY A 101 3.03 9.12 -9.72
CA GLY A 101 2.42 10.11 -8.82
C GLY A 101 1.42 9.52 -7.83
N TYR A 102 0.70 8.48 -8.22
CA TYR A 102 -0.48 8.00 -7.47
C TYR A 102 -0.50 6.49 -7.23
N GLY A 103 0.50 5.76 -7.70
CA GLY A 103 0.55 4.30 -7.73
C GLY A 103 1.11 3.62 -6.48
N CYS A 104 1.29 4.30 -5.35
CA CYS A 104 1.88 3.68 -4.16
C CYS A 104 1.05 2.47 -3.65
N GLY A 105 -0.28 2.58 -3.66
CA GLY A 105 -1.18 1.50 -3.26
C GLY A 105 -1.03 0.25 -4.14
N PRO A 106 -1.29 0.33 -5.45
CA PRO A 106 -1.13 -0.83 -6.32
C PRO A 106 0.31 -1.34 -6.37
N THR A 107 1.35 -0.49 -6.29
CA THR A 107 2.74 -0.96 -6.27
C THR A 107 3.07 -1.71 -4.97
N ALA A 108 2.61 -1.23 -3.82
CA ALA A 108 2.74 -1.95 -2.55
C ALA A 108 2.04 -3.31 -2.60
N MET A 109 0.81 -3.36 -3.13
CA MET A 109 0.06 -4.62 -3.26
C MET A 109 0.67 -5.56 -4.32
N ALA A 110 1.28 -5.03 -5.39
CA ALA A 110 2.04 -5.82 -6.35
C ALA A 110 3.23 -6.54 -5.68
N MET A 111 3.98 -5.84 -4.82
CA MET A 111 5.04 -6.43 -4.00
C MET A 111 4.52 -7.53 -3.08
N VAL A 112 3.42 -7.27 -2.36
CA VAL A 112 2.80 -8.22 -1.43
C VAL A 112 2.32 -9.48 -2.14
N VAL A 113 1.50 -9.31 -3.19
CA VAL A 113 0.93 -10.43 -3.94
C VAL A 113 2.03 -11.25 -4.61
N SER A 114 2.96 -10.60 -5.33
CA SER A 114 4.06 -11.32 -5.98
C SER A 114 4.89 -12.13 -4.99
N THR A 115 5.16 -11.56 -3.81
CA THR A 115 5.96 -12.22 -2.77
C THR A 115 5.23 -13.40 -2.13
N LEU A 116 3.95 -13.26 -1.81
CA LEU A 116 3.20 -14.29 -1.08
C LEU A 116 2.70 -15.41 -1.99
N THR A 117 2.43 -15.13 -3.27
CA THR A 117 1.97 -16.13 -4.25
C THR A 117 3.12 -16.77 -5.03
N GLY A 118 4.30 -16.13 -5.07
CA GLY A 118 5.42 -16.54 -5.92
C GLY A 118 5.21 -16.24 -7.42
N THR A 119 4.10 -15.59 -7.79
CA THR A 119 3.78 -15.22 -9.18
C THR A 119 3.95 -13.72 -9.34
N PRO A 120 4.89 -13.25 -10.19
CA PRO A 120 5.11 -11.83 -10.37
C PRO A 120 3.90 -11.15 -11.02
N ILE A 121 3.46 -10.06 -10.40
CA ILE A 121 2.49 -9.09 -10.93
C ILE A 121 3.15 -7.72 -10.82
N ASP A 122 3.35 -7.06 -11.97
CA ASP A 122 3.97 -5.75 -12.00
C ASP A 122 3.01 -4.60 -11.61
N PRO A 123 3.55 -3.39 -11.34
CA PRO A 123 2.73 -2.24 -10.97
C PRO A 123 1.66 -1.85 -12.00
N VAL A 124 1.90 -2.08 -13.31
CA VAL A 124 0.91 -1.75 -14.36
C VAL A 124 -0.26 -2.72 -14.30
N GLN A 125 0.03 -4.02 -14.21
CA GLN A 125 -0.98 -5.08 -14.10
C GLN A 125 -1.81 -4.90 -12.82
N MET A 126 -1.16 -4.61 -11.69
CA MET A 126 -1.85 -4.38 -10.43
C MET A 126 -2.68 -3.09 -10.47
N SER A 127 -2.18 -2.01 -11.09
CA SER A 127 -2.93 -0.77 -11.27
C SER A 127 -4.21 -1.00 -12.10
N GLN A 128 -4.13 -1.77 -13.17
CA GLN A 128 -5.31 -2.12 -13.96
C GLN A 128 -6.30 -2.96 -13.16
N HIS A 129 -5.81 -3.97 -12.44
CA HIS A 129 -6.65 -4.77 -11.54
C HIS A 129 -7.39 -3.89 -10.51
N CYS A 130 -6.68 -2.95 -9.89
CA CYS A 130 -7.27 -2.04 -8.91
C CYS A 130 -8.32 -1.10 -9.51
N VAL A 131 -8.14 -0.66 -10.77
CA VAL A 131 -9.15 0.15 -11.49
C VAL A 131 -10.41 -0.68 -11.74
N ASP A 132 -10.23 -1.91 -12.25
CA ASP A 132 -11.33 -2.80 -12.62
C ASP A 132 -12.19 -3.21 -11.41
N ASN A 133 -11.58 -3.25 -10.20
CA ASN A 133 -12.25 -3.62 -8.95
C ASN A 133 -12.62 -2.41 -8.06
N GLY A 134 -12.47 -1.17 -8.57
CA GLY A 134 -12.96 0.02 -7.89
C GLY A 134 -12.09 0.50 -6.72
N TYR A 135 -10.81 0.12 -6.66
CA TYR A 135 -9.87 0.58 -5.62
C TYR A 135 -9.17 1.90 -5.99
N TRP A 136 -9.34 2.39 -7.20
CA TRP A 136 -8.74 3.65 -7.64
C TRP A 136 -9.57 4.86 -7.22
N ALA A 137 -8.91 5.86 -6.62
CA ALA A 137 -9.48 7.16 -6.27
C ALA A 137 -8.79 8.25 -7.08
N ARG A 138 -9.52 8.87 -8.02
CA ARG A 138 -8.99 9.86 -8.95
C ARG A 138 -8.26 10.99 -8.22
N ARG A 139 -6.98 11.24 -8.58
CA ARG A 139 -6.09 12.25 -7.99
C ARG A 139 -5.85 12.11 -6.49
N GLN A 140 -6.20 10.95 -5.91
CA GLN A 140 -6.01 10.65 -4.49
C GLN A 140 -5.29 9.30 -4.29
N GLY A 141 -4.97 8.60 -5.38
CA GLY A 141 -4.32 7.29 -5.35
C GLY A 141 -5.32 6.16 -5.17
N SER A 142 -5.40 5.57 -4.00
CA SER A 142 -6.23 4.38 -3.74
C SER A 142 -7.18 4.58 -2.57
N TYR A 143 -8.38 4.00 -2.68
CA TYR A 143 -9.21 3.76 -1.50
C TYR A 143 -8.52 2.79 -0.55
N ARG A 144 -8.78 2.92 0.75
CA ARG A 144 -8.15 2.06 1.79
C ARG A 144 -8.58 0.61 1.71
N THR A 145 -9.70 0.34 1.07
CA THR A 145 -10.18 -1.01 0.76
C THR A 145 -9.26 -1.80 -0.14
N ILE A 146 -8.30 -1.15 -0.82
CA ILE A 146 -7.32 -1.81 -1.70
C ILE A 146 -6.58 -2.94 -1.00
N VAL A 147 -6.21 -2.78 0.28
CA VAL A 147 -5.37 -3.78 0.95
C VAL A 147 -6.15 -5.06 1.18
N GLN A 148 -7.33 -4.97 1.78
CA GLN A 148 -8.19 -6.12 2.02
C GLN A 148 -8.73 -6.70 0.72
N GLY A 149 -9.23 -5.85 -0.18
CA GLY A 149 -9.83 -6.30 -1.43
C GLY A 149 -8.83 -7.03 -2.34
N VAL A 150 -7.65 -6.45 -2.57
CA VAL A 150 -6.62 -7.13 -3.37
C VAL A 150 -6.14 -8.41 -2.70
N ALA A 151 -5.98 -8.44 -1.36
CA ALA A 151 -5.63 -9.68 -0.67
C ALA A 151 -6.68 -10.77 -0.91
N GLU A 152 -7.97 -10.46 -0.78
CA GLU A 152 -9.08 -11.37 -1.06
C GLU A 152 -9.11 -11.83 -2.52
N ASP A 153 -8.94 -10.90 -3.47
CA ASP A 153 -8.94 -11.18 -4.91
C ASP A 153 -7.84 -12.19 -5.31
N PHE A 154 -6.72 -12.19 -4.61
CA PHE A 154 -5.60 -13.12 -4.84
C PHE A 154 -5.55 -14.30 -3.83
N GLY A 155 -6.62 -14.51 -3.07
CA GLY A 155 -6.73 -15.65 -2.14
C GLY A 155 -5.78 -15.57 -0.95
N LEU A 156 -5.34 -14.39 -0.57
CA LEU A 156 -4.51 -14.13 0.60
C LEU A 156 -5.38 -13.82 1.82
N VAL A 157 -4.84 -14.06 3.00
CA VAL A 157 -5.47 -13.70 4.27
C VAL A 157 -5.04 -12.29 4.65
N CYS A 158 -5.99 -11.41 4.99
CA CYS A 158 -5.75 -10.04 5.42
C CYS A 158 -6.41 -9.79 6.78
N GLU A 159 -5.64 -9.32 7.75
CA GLU A 159 -6.09 -9.01 9.09
C GLU A 159 -5.68 -7.59 9.49
N SER A 160 -6.61 -6.81 10.04
CA SER A 160 -6.28 -5.51 10.65
C SER A 160 -5.49 -5.71 11.94
N LEU A 161 -4.45 -4.91 12.16
CA LEU A 161 -3.61 -4.99 13.34
C LEU A 161 -3.94 -3.90 14.36
N SER A 162 -3.86 -4.27 15.65
CA SER A 162 -3.87 -3.31 16.74
C SER A 162 -2.55 -2.55 16.79
N LEU A 163 -2.61 -1.24 16.99
CA LEU A 163 -1.41 -0.40 17.17
C LEU A 163 -0.83 -0.53 18.59
N GLU A 164 -1.58 -1.12 19.51
CA GLU A 164 -1.17 -1.28 20.92
C GLU A 164 -0.34 -2.55 21.14
N ASP A 165 -0.37 -3.50 20.17
CA ASP A 165 0.35 -4.79 20.27
C ASP A 165 1.55 -4.82 19.33
N GLN A 166 2.63 -4.13 19.70
CA GLN A 166 3.88 -4.08 18.93
C GLN A 166 4.59 -5.45 18.86
N ASP A 167 4.41 -6.27 19.89
CA ASP A 167 4.96 -7.64 19.90
C ASP A 167 4.27 -8.52 18.87
N ASP A 168 2.97 -8.34 18.60
CA ASP A 168 2.26 -9.05 17.55
C ASP A 168 2.78 -8.64 16.17
N ILE A 169 2.98 -7.35 15.94
CA ILE A 169 3.54 -6.84 14.68
C ILE A 169 4.91 -7.48 14.43
N SER A 170 5.81 -7.41 15.40
CA SER A 170 7.16 -7.97 15.30
C SER A 170 7.16 -9.47 15.08
N ARG A 171 6.29 -10.22 15.76
CA ARG A 171 6.14 -11.68 15.62
C ARG A 171 5.65 -12.07 14.23
N ARG A 172 4.67 -11.33 13.67
CA ARG A 172 4.15 -11.56 12.32
C ARG A 172 5.24 -11.33 11.26
N LEU A 173 6.01 -10.25 11.39
CA LEU A 173 7.14 -9.98 10.51
C LEU A 173 8.24 -11.05 10.62
N ALA A 174 8.55 -11.51 11.82
CA ALA A 174 9.54 -12.57 12.07
C ALA A 174 9.10 -13.91 11.45
N THR A 175 7.81 -14.18 11.36
CA THR A 175 7.25 -15.40 10.73
C THR A 175 7.04 -15.26 9.22
N GLY A 176 7.40 -14.12 8.63
CA GLY A 176 7.36 -13.89 7.19
C GLY A 176 5.99 -13.44 6.66
N GLN A 177 5.08 -13.01 7.52
CA GLN A 177 3.93 -12.22 7.09
C GLN A 177 4.42 -10.84 6.64
N LEU A 178 3.68 -10.20 5.76
CA LEU A 178 3.92 -8.83 5.32
C LEU A 178 2.87 -7.93 5.97
N VAL A 179 3.28 -6.72 6.37
CA VAL A 179 2.35 -5.76 6.95
C VAL A 179 2.30 -4.53 6.05
N VAL A 180 1.12 -4.25 5.49
CA VAL A 180 0.89 -3.02 4.72
C VAL A 180 0.57 -1.91 5.71
N ALA A 181 1.26 -0.78 5.57
CA ALA A 181 1.08 0.40 6.41
C ALA A 181 0.65 1.60 5.56
N LEU A 182 -0.41 2.29 5.99
CA LEU A 182 -0.79 3.59 5.44
C LEU A 182 -0.16 4.67 6.31
N MET A 183 0.85 5.34 5.76
CA MET A 183 1.57 6.42 6.43
C MET A 183 0.84 7.75 6.29
N GLY A 184 0.93 8.58 7.31
CA GLY A 184 0.62 10.01 7.32
C GLY A 184 1.88 10.84 7.10
N PRO A 185 1.81 12.18 7.29
CA PRO A 185 2.96 13.08 7.15
C PRO A 185 4.11 12.70 8.09
N GLY A 186 5.32 12.61 7.54
CA GLY A 186 6.53 12.23 8.27
C GLY A 186 7.67 11.89 7.33
N HIS A 187 8.54 10.98 7.70
CA HIS A 187 9.72 10.56 6.92
C HIS A 187 9.38 9.87 5.59
N PHE A 188 8.21 9.24 5.50
CA PHE A 188 7.80 8.49 4.32
C PHE A 188 7.04 9.34 3.30
N THR A 189 6.33 10.37 3.75
CA THR A 189 5.47 11.21 2.89
C THR A 189 5.06 12.50 3.58
N ASN A 190 4.67 13.50 2.78
CA ASN A 190 3.99 14.71 3.28
C ASN A 190 2.46 14.58 3.29
N GLY A 191 1.91 13.48 2.78
CA GLY A 191 0.47 13.22 2.69
C GLY A 191 0.12 11.80 3.12
N GLY A 192 -0.58 11.03 2.27
CA GLY A 192 -0.84 9.61 2.45
C GLY A 192 0.09 8.76 1.60
N HIS A 193 0.61 7.65 2.14
CA HIS A 193 1.51 6.76 1.39
C HIS A 193 1.42 5.32 1.90
N PHE A 194 1.33 4.36 0.99
CA PHE A 194 1.39 2.95 1.35
C PHE A 194 2.82 2.44 1.28
N ILE A 195 3.28 1.79 2.36
CA ILE A 195 4.54 1.05 2.41
C ILE A 195 4.28 -0.38 2.89
N VAL A 196 5.27 -1.26 2.73
CA VAL A 196 5.20 -2.64 3.21
C VAL A 196 6.29 -2.86 4.27
N LEU A 197 5.90 -3.22 5.49
CA LEU A 197 6.82 -3.73 6.49
C LEU A 197 7.03 -5.23 6.18
N ARG A 198 8.29 -5.65 6.02
CA ARG A 198 8.64 -6.96 5.44
C ARG A 198 9.54 -7.83 6.31
N GLY A 199 9.93 -7.34 7.46
CA GLY A 199 10.78 -8.08 8.37
C GLY A 199 11.18 -7.26 9.58
N VAL A 200 11.72 -7.94 10.57
CA VAL A 200 12.32 -7.40 11.77
C VAL A 200 13.72 -7.95 11.92
N THR A 201 14.65 -7.11 12.30
CA THR A 201 16.06 -7.47 12.56
C THR A 201 16.23 -7.99 13.97
N LEU A 202 17.42 -8.54 14.29
CA LEU A 202 17.71 -9.07 15.63
C LEU A 202 17.74 -7.99 16.72
N ASP A 203 18.03 -6.74 16.35
CA ASP A 203 17.97 -5.59 17.25
C ASP A 203 16.61 -4.91 17.33
N GLY A 204 15.58 -5.48 16.67
CA GLY A 204 14.21 -5.00 16.70
C GLY A 204 13.86 -3.97 15.63
N SER A 205 14.81 -3.54 14.82
CA SER A 205 14.54 -2.57 13.73
C SER A 205 13.69 -3.20 12.62
N ILE A 206 12.89 -2.40 11.97
CA ILE A 206 11.96 -2.83 10.92
C ILE A 206 12.58 -2.65 9.53
N LEU A 207 12.43 -3.67 8.70
CA LEU A 207 12.73 -3.63 7.27
C LEU A 207 11.49 -3.24 6.50
N VAL A 208 11.59 -2.19 5.67
CA VAL A 208 10.47 -1.73 4.85
C VAL A 208 10.72 -2.02 3.37
N ALA A 209 9.66 -2.00 2.58
CA ALA A 209 9.70 -1.85 1.13
C ALA A 209 8.80 -0.65 0.80
N ASP A 210 9.44 0.44 0.40
CA ASP A 210 8.78 1.67 0.03
C ASP A 210 8.67 1.74 -1.50
N PRO A 211 7.46 1.78 -2.07
CA PRO A 211 7.27 1.84 -3.51
C PRO A 211 7.79 3.13 -4.15
N ALA A 212 8.05 4.18 -3.38
CA ALA A 212 8.56 5.46 -3.90
C ALA A 212 10.06 5.70 -3.62
N SER A 213 10.74 4.80 -2.87
CA SER A 213 12.15 5.02 -2.50
C SER A 213 12.90 3.73 -2.21
N SER A 214 13.88 3.43 -3.05
CA SER A 214 14.85 2.35 -2.79
C SER A 214 15.74 2.67 -1.58
N ASP A 215 16.10 3.91 -1.36
CA ASP A 215 16.94 4.32 -0.22
C ASP A 215 16.22 4.05 1.11
N ARG A 216 14.94 4.39 1.23
CA ARG A 216 14.13 4.07 2.40
C ARG A 216 13.95 2.55 2.57
N SER A 217 13.89 1.82 1.48
CA SER A 217 13.79 0.35 1.48
C SER A 217 15.09 -0.36 1.90
N LEU A 218 16.22 0.31 1.77
CA LEU A 218 17.55 -0.17 2.18
C LEU A 218 17.97 0.34 3.57
N THR A 219 17.11 1.13 4.22
CA THR A 219 17.30 1.64 5.58
C THR A 219 16.47 0.81 6.57
N THR A 220 16.98 0.63 7.78
CA THR A 220 16.22 0.05 8.91
C THR A 220 15.52 1.17 9.67
N TRP A 221 14.36 0.89 10.24
CA TRP A 221 13.50 1.87 10.89
C TRP A 221 13.07 1.41 12.28
N GLU A 222 12.96 2.35 13.21
CA GLU A 222 12.38 2.07 14.52
C GLU A 222 10.87 1.85 14.38
N LEU A 223 10.33 0.82 15.04
CA LEU A 223 8.88 0.54 14.99
C LEU A 223 8.06 1.70 15.54
N ASP A 224 8.49 2.30 16.64
CA ASP A 224 7.81 3.44 17.27
C ASP A 224 7.66 4.61 16.30
N LEU A 225 8.71 4.97 15.56
CA LEU A 225 8.66 6.01 14.54
C LEU A 225 7.63 5.69 13.44
N ILE A 226 7.61 4.46 12.96
CA ILE A 226 6.62 4.04 11.96
C ILE A 226 5.19 4.20 12.52
N LEU A 227 4.96 3.77 13.77
CA LEU A 227 3.64 3.83 14.39
C LEU A 227 3.18 5.26 14.66
N GLU A 228 4.11 6.16 15.02
CA GLU A 228 3.83 7.58 15.23
C GLU A 228 3.43 8.29 13.92
N GLU A 229 3.99 7.86 12.78
CA GLU A 229 3.74 8.45 11.46
C GLU A 229 2.61 7.76 10.68
N LEU A 230 1.91 6.81 11.28
CA LEU A 230 0.75 6.20 10.62
C LEU A 230 -0.37 7.22 10.38
N SER A 231 -1.11 7.03 9.30
CA SER A 231 -2.33 7.78 9.05
C SER A 231 -3.26 7.72 10.26
N ALA A 232 -3.84 8.86 10.64
CA ALA A 232 -4.82 8.93 11.71
C ALA A 232 -6.15 8.21 11.38
N SER A 233 -6.36 7.90 10.10
CA SER A 233 -7.60 7.26 9.65
C SER A 233 -7.70 5.80 10.11
N ARG A 234 -8.88 5.42 10.59
CA ARG A 234 -9.23 4.07 11.07
C ARG A 234 -10.26 3.36 10.18
N HIS A 235 -10.51 3.88 8.96
CA HIS A 235 -11.46 3.27 8.04
C HIS A 235 -10.89 2.01 7.38
N SER A 236 -11.76 1.08 7.00
CA SER A 236 -11.44 -0.17 6.31
C SER A 236 -10.35 -1.00 7.02
N GLY A 237 -10.37 -1.00 8.35
CA GLY A 237 -9.43 -1.76 9.17
C GLY A 237 -8.01 -1.21 9.25
N GLY A 238 -7.74 -0.02 8.64
CA GLY A 238 -6.43 0.62 8.67
C GLY A 238 -6.05 1.23 10.01
N PRO A 239 -4.83 1.72 10.10
CA PRO A 239 -3.83 1.94 9.05
C PRO A 239 -2.81 0.79 8.86
N LEU A 240 -2.93 -0.33 9.59
CA LEU A 240 -2.05 -1.49 9.49
C LEU A 240 -2.83 -2.76 9.17
N TRP A 241 -2.34 -3.54 8.20
CA TRP A 241 -2.92 -4.81 7.79
C TRP A 241 -1.83 -5.87 7.62
N ALA A 242 -1.94 -6.97 8.36
CA ALA A 242 -1.11 -8.14 8.11
C ALA A 242 -1.67 -8.94 6.95
N VAL A 243 -0.80 -9.33 6.02
CA VAL A 243 -1.15 -10.15 4.85
C VAL A 243 -0.28 -11.39 4.83
N SER A 244 -0.91 -12.55 4.63
CA SER A 244 -0.23 -13.84 4.56
C SER A 244 -0.84 -14.73 3.48
N ALA A 245 -0.08 -15.75 3.05
CA ALA A 245 -0.65 -16.84 2.27
C ALA A 245 -1.62 -17.66 3.15
N PRO A 246 -2.66 -18.27 2.59
CA PRO A 246 -3.51 -19.22 3.32
C PRO A 246 -2.67 -20.45 3.76
N PHE A 247 -3.06 -21.06 4.89
CA PHE A 247 -2.41 -22.25 5.43
C PHE A 247 -2.79 -23.50 4.63
#